data_8820ff40a8de5d502b0f76542a7cff94
#
_entry.id   8820ff40a8de5d502b0f76542a7cff94
#
_cell.length_a   1.000
_cell.length_b   1.000
_cell.length_c   1.000
_cell.angle_alpha   90.00
_cell.angle_beta   90.00
_cell.angle_gamma   90.00
#
_symmetry.space_group_name_H-M   'P 1'
#
loop_
_entity.id
_entity.type
_entity.pdbx_description
1 polymer ?
#
loop_
_entity_poly.entity_id
_entity_poly.type
_entity_poly.pdbx_seq_one_letter_code
_entity_poly.pdbx_strand_id
1 'polypeptide(L)'
;MILPAGTVSETITNPNKEELLSYLETFQGLIEIETEHGHGFILNKNGKLVGAYFKKNNYGIFRGKPALLHLAIESTGTSDSPKVFKVRKYTIEEFSHAVENSQKEGVLIDGALYSTTHAGSDMKNHTGSKFPEFLNETTLKKIKNLTGVIAVSTFFDGFPIQCIGDADFEHTAASAEDLMRQGTKITQELKIGSLDQIILETNDNKFIIAPCGDLHLCVFTTADAHLGLIRVVLKSIQSEISFENSE
;
A
#
# COMPACT_ATOMS: atom_id res chain seq x y z
N MET A 1 -5.75 -18.57 8.85
CA MET A 1 -5.21 -18.04 10.12
C MET A 1 -6.29 -18.01 11.17
N ILE A 2 -6.01 -18.48 12.39
CA ILE A 2 -6.98 -18.49 13.52
C ILE A 2 -6.57 -17.33 14.45
N LEU A 3 -7.44 -16.33 14.57
CA LEU A 3 -7.29 -15.23 15.52
C LEU A 3 -8.21 -15.43 16.72
N PRO A 4 -7.86 -14.89 17.90
CA PRO A 4 -8.76 -14.89 19.06
C PRO A 4 -10.09 -14.21 18.73
N ALA A 5 -11.16 -14.68 19.36
CA ALA A 5 -12.49 -14.15 19.11
C ALA A 5 -12.64 -12.69 19.58
N GLY A 6 -11.99 -12.36 20.70
CA GLY A 6 -12.08 -11.03 21.29
C GLY A 6 -13.50 -10.63 21.70
N THR A 7 -13.64 -9.43 22.20
CA THR A 7 -14.95 -8.83 22.48
C THR A 7 -15.29 -7.80 21.40
N VAL A 8 -16.38 -8.03 20.67
CA VAL A 8 -16.90 -7.04 19.71
C VAL A 8 -17.34 -5.82 20.51
N SER A 9 -16.64 -4.71 20.34
CA SER A 9 -16.97 -3.46 21.02
C SER A 9 -17.91 -2.60 20.18
N GLU A 10 -17.76 -2.65 18.85
CA GLU A 10 -18.54 -1.82 17.95
C GLU A 10 -18.55 -2.37 16.52
N THR A 11 -19.57 -2.00 15.76
CA THR A 11 -19.65 -2.22 14.31
C THR A 11 -20.01 -0.89 13.67
N ILE A 12 -19.16 -0.42 12.77
CA ILE A 12 -19.27 0.88 12.12
C ILE A 12 -19.48 0.64 10.63
N THR A 13 -20.43 1.32 10.03
CA THR A 13 -20.71 1.25 8.60
C THR A 13 -20.27 2.56 7.95
N ASN A 14 -19.44 2.48 6.92
CA ASN A 14 -18.87 3.61 6.18
C ASN A 14 -18.22 4.68 7.10
N PRO A 15 -17.25 4.30 7.97
CA PRO A 15 -16.58 5.27 8.82
C PRO A 15 -15.86 6.31 7.96
N ASN A 16 -15.87 7.56 8.40
CA ASN A 16 -14.97 8.54 7.83
C ASN A 16 -13.53 8.34 8.35
N LYS A 17 -12.56 8.99 7.71
CA LYS A 17 -11.13 8.83 8.05
C LYS A 17 -10.81 9.25 9.49
N GLU A 18 -11.39 10.35 9.96
CA GLU A 18 -11.16 10.89 11.30
C GLU A 18 -11.72 9.96 12.37
N GLU A 19 -12.90 9.43 12.14
CA GLU A 19 -13.55 8.46 13.01
C GLU A 19 -12.70 7.17 13.13
N LEU A 20 -12.22 6.64 12.01
CA LEU A 20 -11.36 5.46 12.00
C LEU A 20 -10.04 5.71 12.75
N LEU A 21 -9.40 6.86 12.53
CA LEU A 21 -8.16 7.24 13.20
C LEU A 21 -8.34 7.37 14.71
N SER A 22 -9.44 7.99 15.17
CA SER A 22 -9.75 8.14 16.59
C SER A 22 -9.90 6.79 17.29
N TYR A 23 -10.45 5.79 16.62
CA TYR A 23 -10.53 4.42 17.14
C TYR A 23 -9.15 3.77 17.22
N LEU A 24 -8.28 3.98 16.25
CA LEU A 24 -6.95 3.38 16.23
C LEU A 24 -6.08 3.87 17.40
N GLU A 25 -6.23 5.11 17.84
CA GLU A 25 -5.37 5.72 18.86
C GLU A 25 -5.51 5.08 20.26
N THR A 26 -6.68 4.60 20.61
CA THR A 26 -7.04 4.29 22.00
C THR A 26 -7.30 2.82 22.28
N PHE A 27 -7.24 1.92 21.27
CA PHE A 27 -7.59 0.54 21.50
C PHE A 27 -6.50 -0.45 21.17
N GLN A 28 -6.55 -1.61 21.85
CA GLN A 28 -5.75 -2.79 21.55
C GLN A 28 -6.66 -3.91 21.05
N GLY A 29 -6.41 -4.39 19.83
CA GLY A 29 -7.23 -5.45 19.27
C GLY A 29 -7.20 -5.49 17.74
N LEU A 30 -8.31 -5.92 17.16
CA LEU A 30 -8.48 -6.19 15.75
C LEU A 30 -9.61 -5.34 15.18
N ILE A 31 -9.40 -4.75 14.00
CA ILE A 31 -10.46 -4.20 13.16
C ILE A 31 -10.66 -5.15 11.99
N GLU A 32 -11.78 -5.86 11.96
CA GLU A 32 -12.20 -6.61 10.78
C GLU A 32 -12.84 -5.65 9.78
N ILE A 33 -12.48 -5.78 8.53
CA ILE A 33 -12.94 -4.91 7.43
C ILE A 33 -13.55 -5.79 6.37
N GLU A 34 -14.80 -5.49 6.02
CA GLU A 34 -15.54 -6.18 4.97
C GLU A 34 -15.99 -5.15 3.94
N THR A 35 -15.61 -5.38 2.69
CA THR A 35 -15.94 -4.52 1.54
C THR A 35 -16.48 -5.37 0.40
N GLU A 36 -17.05 -4.76 -0.62
CA GLU A 36 -17.48 -5.45 -1.84
C GLU A 36 -16.34 -6.22 -2.51
N HIS A 37 -15.12 -5.68 -2.44
CA HIS A 37 -13.96 -6.22 -3.15
C HIS A 37 -13.17 -7.25 -2.34
N GLY A 38 -13.48 -7.44 -1.06
CA GLY A 38 -12.77 -8.39 -0.23
C GLY A 38 -13.00 -8.20 1.26
N HIS A 39 -12.25 -8.97 2.03
CA HIS A 39 -12.28 -8.90 3.49
C HIS A 39 -10.86 -8.95 4.06
N GLY A 40 -10.68 -8.29 5.17
CA GLY A 40 -9.38 -8.25 5.83
C GLY A 40 -9.45 -7.79 7.27
N PHE A 41 -8.30 -7.54 7.84
CA PHE A 41 -8.22 -6.98 9.18
C PHE A 41 -6.93 -6.16 9.38
N ILE A 42 -6.99 -5.30 10.38
CA ILE A 42 -5.84 -4.57 10.93
C ILE A 42 -5.70 -4.95 12.40
N LEU A 43 -4.51 -5.37 12.81
CA LEU A 43 -4.15 -5.59 14.21
C LEU A 43 -3.49 -4.32 14.75
N ASN A 44 -4.09 -3.73 15.79
CA ASN A 44 -3.67 -2.44 16.36
C ASN A 44 -3.36 -2.55 17.85
N LYS A 45 -2.36 -1.81 18.32
CA LYS A 45 -2.01 -1.63 19.72
C LYS A 45 -1.79 -0.15 20.01
N ASN A 46 -2.81 0.50 20.56
CA ASN A 46 -2.73 1.90 21.03
C ASN A 46 -2.10 2.85 20.00
N GLY A 47 -2.69 2.91 18.81
CA GLY A 47 -2.22 3.76 17.71
C GLY A 47 -1.12 3.14 16.85
N LYS A 48 -0.55 2.00 17.25
CA LYS A 48 0.48 1.33 16.47
C LYS A 48 -0.10 0.16 15.67
N LEU A 49 -0.02 0.25 14.36
CA LEU A 49 -0.42 -0.82 13.46
C LEU A 49 0.64 -1.95 13.52
N VAL A 50 0.22 -3.14 13.92
CA VAL A 50 1.10 -4.28 14.19
C VAL A 50 1.07 -5.30 13.07
N GLY A 51 -0.09 -5.47 12.45
CA GLY A 51 -0.28 -6.42 11.37
C GLY A 51 -1.47 -6.06 10.51
N ALA A 52 -1.48 -6.51 9.27
CA ALA A 52 -2.59 -6.34 8.35
C ALA A 52 -2.71 -7.54 7.42
N TYR A 53 -3.94 -7.88 7.09
CA TYR A 53 -4.30 -8.93 6.15
C TYR A 53 -5.46 -8.46 5.30
N PHE A 54 -5.41 -8.72 4.01
CA PHE A 54 -6.52 -8.48 3.10
C PHE A 54 -6.59 -9.57 2.05
N LYS A 55 -7.77 -10.15 1.90
CA LYS A 55 -8.08 -11.09 0.81
C LYS A 55 -9.01 -10.38 -0.16
N LYS A 56 -8.48 -10.02 -1.33
CA LYS A 56 -9.24 -9.38 -2.40
C LYS A 56 -9.88 -10.45 -3.28
N ASN A 57 -11.17 -10.28 -3.56
CA ASN A 57 -11.92 -11.18 -4.43
C ASN A 57 -11.27 -11.21 -5.82
N ASN A 58 -10.98 -12.41 -6.33
CA ASN A 58 -10.36 -12.65 -7.64
C ASN A 58 -8.90 -12.17 -7.83
N TYR A 59 -8.26 -11.57 -6.80
CA TYR A 59 -6.90 -11.04 -6.92
C TYR A 59 -5.87 -11.66 -5.97
N GLY A 60 -6.29 -12.38 -4.93
CA GLY A 60 -5.36 -13.04 -4.03
C GLY A 60 -5.32 -12.50 -2.60
N ILE A 61 -4.26 -12.83 -1.89
CA ILE A 61 -4.09 -12.53 -0.46
C ILE A 61 -2.89 -11.60 -0.26
N PHE A 62 -3.11 -10.51 0.41
CA PHE A 62 -2.10 -9.53 0.80
C PHE A 62 -1.83 -9.61 2.30
N ARG A 63 -0.58 -9.42 2.73
CA ARG A 63 -0.13 -9.52 4.12
C ARG A 63 0.80 -8.37 4.47
N GLY A 64 0.78 -7.92 5.74
CA GLY A 64 1.62 -6.84 6.22
C GLY A 64 1.36 -5.49 5.55
N LYS A 65 2.39 -4.78 5.18
CA LYS A 65 2.28 -3.46 4.52
C LYS A 65 1.40 -3.48 3.26
N PRO A 66 1.57 -4.40 2.29
CA PRO A 66 0.68 -4.48 1.12
C PRO A 66 -0.80 -4.58 1.48
N ALA A 67 -1.15 -5.37 2.50
CA ALA A 67 -2.54 -5.49 2.96
C ALA A 67 -3.06 -4.17 3.52
N LEU A 68 -2.25 -3.48 4.31
CA LEU A 68 -2.61 -2.17 4.86
C LEU A 68 -2.88 -1.15 3.75
N LEU A 69 -2.08 -1.19 2.69
CA LEU A 69 -2.26 -0.35 1.51
C LEU A 69 -3.60 -0.58 0.82
N HIS A 70 -3.94 -1.85 0.56
CA HIS A 70 -5.24 -2.19 -0.03
C HIS A 70 -6.39 -1.77 0.87
N LEU A 71 -6.29 -2.00 2.17
CA LEU A 71 -7.32 -1.61 3.13
C LEU A 71 -7.51 -0.08 3.19
N ALA A 72 -6.43 0.70 3.12
CA ALA A 72 -6.50 2.16 3.09
C ALA A 72 -7.19 2.67 1.82
N ILE A 73 -6.86 2.12 0.65
CA ILE A 73 -7.49 2.46 -0.62
C ILE A 73 -8.97 2.09 -0.62
N GLU A 74 -9.30 0.87 -0.20
CA GLU A 74 -10.69 0.42 -0.10
C GLU A 74 -11.50 1.26 0.90
N SER A 75 -10.86 1.79 1.96
CA SER A 75 -11.54 2.65 2.95
C SER A 75 -11.78 4.07 2.45
N THR A 76 -10.97 4.59 1.54
CA THR A 76 -11.07 5.97 1.02
C THR A 76 -11.77 6.07 -0.35
N GLY A 77 -11.95 4.94 -1.05
CA GLY A 77 -12.59 4.90 -2.37
C GLY A 77 -14.06 5.32 -2.33
N THR A 78 -14.52 5.98 -3.40
CA THR A 78 -15.89 6.45 -3.61
C THR A 78 -16.87 5.34 -4.03
N SER A 79 -16.68 4.12 -3.55
CA SER A 79 -17.61 3.01 -3.83
C SER A 79 -18.94 3.27 -3.12
N ASP A 80 -20.06 3.16 -3.84
CA ASP A 80 -21.41 3.25 -3.28
C ASP A 80 -21.80 2.05 -2.38
N SER A 81 -20.94 1.03 -2.34
CA SER A 81 -21.17 -0.18 -1.55
C SER A 81 -20.80 0.01 -0.08
N PRO A 82 -21.60 -0.52 0.85
CA PRO A 82 -21.35 -0.35 2.28
C PRO A 82 -20.07 -1.07 2.70
N LYS A 83 -19.26 -0.37 3.49
CA LYS A 83 -18.03 -0.89 4.11
C LYS A 83 -18.34 -1.13 5.58
N VAL A 84 -18.10 -2.35 6.06
CA VAL A 84 -18.40 -2.73 7.44
C VAL A 84 -17.09 -2.95 8.19
N PHE A 85 -16.94 -2.24 9.31
CA PHE A 85 -15.80 -2.33 10.21
C PHE A 85 -16.27 -2.87 11.55
N LYS A 86 -15.74 -4.04 11.97
CA LYS A 86 -16.02 -4.64 13.27
C LYS A 86 -14.81 -4.49 14.17
N VAL A 87 -14.93 -3.69 15.21
CA VAL A 87 -13.87 -3.45 16.19
C VAL A 87 -13.95 -4.51 17.29
N ARG A 88 -12.89 -5.31 17.45
CA ARG A 88 -12.74 -6.35 18.48
C ARG A 88 -11.63 -5.98 19.44
N LYS A 89 -11.98 -5.74 20.69
CA LYS A 89 -11.00 -5.53 21.76
C LYS A 89 -10.42 -6.86 22.22
N TYR A 90 -9.10 -6.88 22.41
CA TYR A 90 -8.34 -8.00 22.92
C TYR A 90 -7.80 -7.72 24.32
N THR A 91 -7.80 -8.74 25.16
CA THR A 91 -6.98 -8.77 26.36
C THR A 91 -5.49 -8.81 25.98
N ILE A 92 -4.61 -8.62 26.94
CA ILE A 92 -3.15 -8.69 26.71
C ILE A 92 -2.77 -10.11 26.20
N GLU A 93 -3.38 -11.17 26.75
CA GLU A 93 -3.12 -12.54 26.35
C GLU A 93 -3.64 -12.83 24.92
N GLU A 94 -4.88 -12.43 24.62
CA GLU A 94 -5.45 -12.58 23.28
C GLU A 94 -4.63 -11.82 22.24
N PHE A 95 -4.18 -10.61 22.59
CA PHE A 95 -3.34 -9.83 21.70
C PHE A 95 -1.98 -10.50 21.41
N SER A 96 -1.34 -11.07 22.46
CA SER A 96 -0.09 -11.82 22.31
C SER A 96 -0.26 -13.02 21.40
N HIS A 97 -1.32 -13.79 21.56
CA HIS A 97 -1.66 -14.91 20.68
C HIS A 97 -1.95 -14.45 19.24
N ALA A 98 -2.63 -13.32 19.06
CA ALA A 98 -2.88 -12.77 17.75
C ALA A 98 -1.59 -12.37 17.04
N VAL A 99 -0.63 -11.76 17.76
CA VAL A 99 0.70 -11.40 17.24
C VAL A 99 1.50 -12.64 16.83
N GLU A 100 1.56 -13.66 17.69
CA GLU A 100 2.25 -14.93 17.37
C GLU A 100 1.70 -15.60 16.11
N ASN A 101 0.38 -15.68 15.99
CA ASN A 101 -0.26 -16.25 14.81
C ASN A 101 -0.03 -15.39 13.56
N SER A 102 -0.05 -14.08 13.70
CA SER A 102 0.25 -13.13 12.63
C SER A 102 1.69 -13.23 12.15
N GLN A 103 2.63 -13.48 13.05
CA GLN A 103 4.04 -13.70 12.72
C GLN A 103 4.24 -14.99 11.90
N LYS A 104 3.60 -16.10 12.32
CA LYS A 104 3.67 -17.38 11.60
C LYS A 104 3.10 -17.29 10.17
N GLU A 105 2.15 -16.41 9.97
CA GLU A 105 1.47 -16.23 8.68
C GLU A 105 2.06 -15.07 7.83
N GLY A 106 3.12 -14.40 8.32
CA GLY A 106 3.75 -13.28 7.62
C GLY A 106 2.85 -12.04 7.48
N VAL A 107 1.97 -11.81 8.47
CA VAL A 107 0.97 -10.74 8.46
C VAL A 107 1.47 -9.48 9.20
N LEU A 108 2.58 -9.60 9.95
CA LEU A 108 3.16 -8.45 10.67
C LEU A 108 3.68 -7.40 9.70
N ILE A 109 3.52 -6.15 10.11
CA ILE A 109 4.11 -5.00 9.42
C ILE A 109 5.55 -4.87 9.87
N ASP A 110 6.51 -4.84 8.95
CA ASP A 110 7.94 -4.71 9.24
C ASP A 110 8.23 -3.47 10.07
N GLY A 111 9.06 -3.62 11.11
CA GLY A 111 9.33 -2.59 12.13
C GLY A 111 8.48 -2.73 13.40
N ALA A 112 7.51 -3.65 13.43
CA ALA A 112 6.73 -3.99 14.62
C ALA A 112 7.31 -5.21 15.38
N LEU A 113 8.62 -5.34 15.48
CA LEU A 113 9.27 -6.37 16.31
C LEU A 113 8.91 -6.12 17.79
N TYR A 114 7.93 -6.86 18.29
CA TYR A 114 7.68 -6.96 19.72
C TYR A 114 8.69 -7.94 20.32
N SER A 115 9.73 -7.38 20.94
CA SER A 115 10.47 -8.11 21.97
C SER A 115 9.52 -8.33 23.15
N THR A 116 9.26 -9.57 23.51
CA THR A 116 8.53 -9.96 24.72
C THR A 116 9.37 -9.76 25.99
N THR A 117 10.23 -8.76 26.06
CA THR A 117 11.01 -8.42 27.25
C THR A 117 10.92 -6.92 27.53
N HIS A 118 10.24 -6.63 28.64
CA HIS A 118 10.33 -5.47 29.54
C HIS A 118 10.93 -4.14 29.07
N ALA A 119 10.06 -3.13 29.20
CA ALA A 119 10.28 -1.77 29.71
C ALA A 119 11.56 -1.00 29.30
N GLY A 120 11.33 0.17 28.74
CA GLY A 120 12.21 1.31 28.95
C GLY A 120 12.72 1.97 27.67
N SER A 121 12.21 3.18 27.49
CA SER A 121 12.83 4.36 26.86
C SER A 121 13.21 4.36 25.38
N ASP A 122 12.71 5.41 24.76
CA ASP A 122 13.20 6.07 23.55
C ASP A 122 12.94 5.41 22.21
N MET A 123 11.73 5.59 21.71
CA MET A 123 11.48 5.57 20.27
C MET A 123 10.98 6.94 19.83
N LYS A 124 11.88 7.66 19.15
CA LYS A 124 11.51 8.82 18.33
C LYS A 124 10.51 8.40 17.26
N ASN A 125 9.45 9.19 17.17
CA ASN A 125 8.34 9.09 16.23
C ASN A 125 8.81 8.86 14.79
N HIS A 126 8.57 7.67 14.25
CA HIS A 126 8.30 7.51 12.83
C HIS A 126 6.77 7.42 12.67
N THR A 127 6.16 8.57 12.63
CA THR A 127 4.78 8.78 12.21
C THR A 127 4.55 8.20 10.83
N GLY A 128 3.47 7.47 10.71
CA GLY A 128 2.88 6.80 9.60
C GLY A 128 3.33 7.17 8.19
N SER A 129 3.55 6.16 7.35
CA SER A 129 3.64 6.34 5.91
C SER A 129 2.33 6.98 5.44
N LYS A 130 2.36 8.29 5.19
CA LYS A 130 1.30 9.01 4.50
C LYS A 130 1.28 8.45 3.08
N PHE A 131 0.17 7.79 2.71
CA PHE A 131 -0.09 7.54 1.30
C PHE A 131 -0.07 8.88 0.59
N PRO A 132 0.62 8.98 -0.55
CA PRO A 132 0.50 10.16 -1.36
C PRO A 132 -0.97 10.27 -1.79
N GLU A 133 -1.66 11.25 -1.28
CA GLU A 133 -3.05 11.56 -1.63
C GLU A 133 -3.23 11.76 -3.14
N PHE A 134 -2.12 11.98 -3.85
CA PHE A 134 -2.01 12.21 -5.29
C PHE A 134 -2.05 10.96 -6.16
N LEU A 135 -1.71 9.78 -5.64
CA LEU A 135 -1.80 8.51 -6.37
C LEU A 135 -3.18 7.87 -6.21
N ASN A 136 -4.22 8.68 -6.38
CA ASN A 136 -5.60 8.21 -6.39
C ASN A 136 -6.01 7.74 -7.79
N GLU A 137 -7.15 7.08 -7.87
CA GLU A 137 -7.72 6.57 -9.13
C GLU A 137 -7.88 7.67 -10.19
N THR A 138 -8.17 8.90 -9.77
CA THR A 138 -8.32 10.05 -10.67
C THR A 138 -7.00 10.39 -11.36
N THR A 139 -5.89 10.34 -10.63
CA THR A 139 -4.54 10.58 -11.16
C THR A 139 -4.13 9.49 -12.12
N LEU A 140 -4.39 8.21 -11.77
CA LEU A 140 -4.11 7.10 -12.68
C LEU A 140 -4.96 7.20 -13.96
N LYS A 141 -6.22 7.59 -13.85
CA LYS A 141 -7.10 7.84 -15.02
C LYS A 141 -6.57 8.96 -15.91
N LYS A 142 -6.01 10.03 -15.34
CA LYS A 142 -5.38 11.10 -16.14
C LYS A 142 -4.21 10.56 -16.97
N ILE A 143 -3.35 9.72 -16.39
CA ILE A 143 -2.24 9.08 -17.12
C ILE A 143 -2.77 8.11 -18.16
N LYS A 144 -3.75 7.26 -17.81
CA LYS A 144 -4.34 6.28 -18.73
C LYS A 144 -4.96 6.91 -19.95
N ASN A 145 -5.48 8.13 -19.83
CA ASN A 145 -6.11 8.88 -20.94
C ASN A 145 -5.10 9.56 -21.87
N LEU A 146 -3.80 9.49 -21.58
CA LEU A 146 -2.77 9.96 -22.50
C LEU A 146 -2.70 9.02 -23.71
N THR A 147 -2.50 9.61 -24.90
CA THR A 147 -2.44 8.86 -26.16
C THR A 147 -1.35 7.79 -26.12
N GLY A 148 -1.70 6.57 -26.46
CA GLY A 148 -0.80 5.42 -26.50
C GLY A 148 -0.62 4.71 -25.15
N VAL A 149 -1.21 5.18 -24.05
CA VAL A 149 -1.14 4.48 -22.76
C VAL A 149 -2.12 3.30 -22.74
N ILE A 150 -1.59 2.09 -22.58
CA ILE A 150 -2.34 0.84 -22.53
C ILE A 150 -2.80 0.54 -21.11
N ALA A 151 -1.90 0.64 -20.14
CA ALA A 151 -2.17 0.36 -18.73
C ALA A 151 -1.33 1.25 -17.81
N VAL A 152 -1.88 1.51 -16.63
CA VAL A 152 -1.22 2.23 -15.54
C VAL A 152 -1.46 1.47 -14.26
N SER A 153 -0.43 1.29 -13.45
CA SER A 153 -0.55 0.68 -12.13
C SER A 153 0.40 1.30 -11.13
N THR A 154 -0.01 1.30 -9.87
CA THR A 154 0.90 1.49 -8.74
C THR A 154 1.18 0.16 -8.10
N PHE A 155 2.39 -0.02 -7.59
CA PHE A 155 2.77 -1.24 -6.87
C PHE A 155 3.64 -0.92 -5.66
N PHE A 156 3.67 -1.86 -4.74
CA PHE A 156 4.49 -1.84 -3.55
C PHE A 156 5.09 -3.24 -3.34
N ASP A 157 6.42 -3.32 -3.21
CA ASP A 157 7.15 -4.57 -2.96
C ASP A 157 6.72 -5.71 -3.91
N GLY A 158 6.55 -5.38 -5.19
CA GLY A 158 6.16 -6.32 -6.24
C GLY A 158 4.67 -6.69 -6.28
N PHE A 159 3.82 -6.06 -5.45
CA PHE A 159 2.37 -6.29 -5.44
C PHE A 159 1.60 -5.12 -6.06
N PRO A 160 0.70 -5.37 -7.01
CA PRO A 160 -0.11 -4.32 -7.60
C PRO A 160 -1.12 -3.78 -6.58
N ILE A 161 -1.22 -2.45 -6.50
CA ILE A 161 -2.09 -1.74 -5.55
C ILE A 161 -3.31 -1.17 -6.25
N GLN A 162 -3.10 -0.33 -7.24
CA GLN A 162 -4.15 0.21 -8.10
C GLN A 162 -3.78 -0.06 -9.56
N CYS A 163 -4.78 -0.44 -10.36
CA CYS A 163 -4.57 -0.86 -11.74
C CYS A 163 -5.68 -0.32 -12.63
N ILE A 164 -5.30 0.26 -13.76
CA ILE A 164 -6.23 0.76 -14.79
C ILE A 164 -5.72 0.34 -16.16
N GLY A 165 -6.58 -0.26 -16.97
CA GLY A 165 -6.24 -0.75 -18.31
C GLY A 165 -6.19 -2.26 -18.37
N ASP A 166 -5.56 -2.79 -19.43
CA ASP A 166 -5.48 -4.22 -19.70
C ASP A 166 -4.01 -4.66 -19.72
N ALA A 167 -3.59 -5.36 -18.67
CA ALA A 167 -2.26 -5.95 -18.53
C ALA A 167 -2.28 -7.03 -17.43
N ASP A 168 -1.31 -7.94 -17.47
CA ASP A 168 -1.02 -8.84 -16.35
C ASP A 168 -0.30 -8.04 -15.24
N PHE A 169 -1.08 -7.46 -14.35
CA PHE A 169 -0.58 -6.55 -13.32
C PHE A 169 0.28 -7.25 -12.26
N GLU A 170 0.03 -8.50 -11.95
CA GLU A 170 0.83 -9.26 -10.98
C GLU A 170 2.24 -9.50 -11.53
N HIS A 171 2.33 -10.02 -12.75
CA HIS A 171 3.59 -10.22 -13.42
C HIS A 171 4.33 -8.91 -13.68
N THR A 172 3.60 -7.87 -14.08
CA THR A 172 4.13 -6.53 -14.31
C THR A 172 4.73 -5.92 -13.03
N ALA A 173 4.03 -6.01 -11.90
CA ALA A 173 4.49 -5.47 -10.63
C ALA A 173 5.73 -6.19 -10.11
N ALA A 174 5.76 -7.54 -10.18
CA ALA A 174 6.92 -8.33 -9.79
C ALA A 174 8.17 -7.99 -10.64
N SER A 175 7.98 -7.90 -11.97
CA SER A 175 9.06 -7.54 -12.89
C SER A 175 9.57 -6.12 -12.66
N ALA A 176 8.65 -5.18 -12.39
CA ALA A 176 8.99 -3.80 -12.12
C ALA A 176 9.80 -3.65 -10.82
N GLU A 177 9.42 -4.39 -9.77
CA GLU A 177 10.15 -4.40 -8.50
C GLU A 177 11.59 -4.89 -8.68
N ASP A 178 11.78 -5.98 -9.42
CA ASP A 178 13.13 -6.50 -9.70
C ASP A 178 13.97 -5.49 -10.48
N LEU A 179 13.38 -4.82 -11.48
CA LEU A 179 14.06 -3.77 -12.24
C LEU A 179 14.43 -2.57 -11.36
N MET A 180 13.52 -2.11 -10.51
CA MET A 180 13.78 -1.01 -9.58
C MET A 180 14.89 -1.35 -8.60
N ARG A 181 14.89 -2.54 -8.05
CA ARG A 181 15.93 -3.03 -7.13
C ARG A 181 17.29 -3.07 -7.81
N GLN A 182 17.38 -3.61 -9.01
CA GLN A 182 18.64 -3.65 -9.78
C GLN A 182 19.07 -2.25 -10.23
N GLY A 183 18.14 -1.44 -10.73
CA GLY A 183 18.42 -0.07 -11.14
C GLY A 183 18.98 0.79 -10.00
N THR A 184 18.38 0.70 -8.82
CA THR A 184 18.87 1.39 -7.61
C THR A 184 20.27 0.93 -7.23
N LYS A 185 20.55 -0.37 -7.27
CA LYS A 185 21.89 -0.89 -7.01
C LYS A 185 22.92 -0.36 -8.00
N ILE A 186 22.59 -0.34 -9.29
CA ILE A 186 23.47 0.19 -10.34
C ILE A 186 23.77 1.67 -10.12
N THR A 187 22.75 2.50 -9.83
CA THR A 187 22.97 3.94 -9.61
C THR A 187 23.84 4.21 -8.39
N GLN A 188 23.70 3.40 -7.32
CA GLN A 188 24.55 3.47 -6.13
C GLN A 188 26.02 3.07 -6.41
N GLU A 189 26.22 1.96 -7.12
CA GLU A 189 27.56 1.48 -7.50
C GLU A 189 28.29 2.48 -8.40
N LEU A 190 27.59 3.06 -9.37
CA LEU A 190 28.13 4.06 -10.28
C LEU A 190 28.22 5.48 -9.68
N LYS A 191 27.63 5.70 -8.49
CA LYS A 191 27.57 7.00 -7.80
C LYS A 191 26.99 8.14 -8.66
N ILE A 192 25.97 7.82 -9.46
CA ILE A 192 25.34 8.78 -10.39
C ILE A 192 24.06 9.44 -9.84
N GLY A 193 23.77 9.25 -8.55
CA GLY A 193 22.61 9.84 -7.87
C GLY A 193 21.48 8.81 -7.65
N SER A 194 20.32 9.31 -7.21
CA SER A 194 19.12 8.49 -7.00
C SER A 194 18.46 8.15 -8.33
N LEU A 195 17.85 6.96 -8.37
CA LEU A 195 17.09 6.50 -9.53
C LEU A 195 15.80 7.30 -9.68
N ASP A 196 15.66 7.99 -10.81
CA ASP A 196 14.48 8.83 -11.14
C ASP A 196 13.41 8.04 -11.90
N GLN A 197 13.82 7.28 -12.88
CA GLN A 197 12.95 6.46 -13.72
C GLN A 197 13.72 5.31 -14.39
N ILE A 198 13.01 4.22 -14.68
CA ILE A 198 13.46 3.20 -15.62
C ILE A 198 12.54 3.22 -16.83
N ILE A 199 13.11 3.18 -18.01
CA ILE A 199 12.37 3.12 -19.26
C ILE A 199 12.91 1.94 -20.06
N LEU A 200 12.05 0.95 -20.32
CA LEU A 200 12.31 -0.10 -21.27
C LEU A 200 11.53 0.23 -22.55
N GLU A 201 12.23 0.30 -23.64
CA GLU A 201 11.66 0.58 -24.96
C GLU A 201 11.95 -0.58 -25.91
N THR A 202 10.92 -1.07 -26.54
CA THR A 202 10.97 -2.12 -27.57
C THR A 202 10.35 -1.60 -28.87
N ASN A 203 10.37 -2.39 -29.91
CA ASN A 203 9.74 -2.02 -31.18
C ASN A 203 8.22 -1.83 -31.07
N ASP A 204 7.57 -2.53 -30.13
CA ASP A 204 6.11 -2.57 -30.03
C ASP A 204 5.57 -1.75 -28.86
N ASN A 205 6.34 -1.63 -27.77
CA ASN A 205 5.85 -1.07 -26.51
C ASN A 205 6.93 -0.31 -25.75
N LYS A 206 6.50 0.55 -24.81
CA LYS A 206 7.36 1.14 -23.79
C LYS A 206 6.80 0.82 -22.41
N PHE A 207 7.71 0.53 -21.50
CA PHE A 207 7.40 0.29 -20.09
C PHE A 207 8.19 1.27 -19.24
N ILE A 208 7.47 2.14 -18.54
CA ILE A 208 8.04 3.20 -17.72
C ILE A 208 7.75 2.89 -16.26
N ILE A 209 8.77 2.95 -15.41
CA ILE A 209 8.67 2.74 -13.97
C ILE A 209 9.26 3.95 -13.27
N ALA A 210 8.55 4.53 -12.31
CA ALA A 210 8.99 5.68 -11.54
C ALA A 210 8.72 5.49 -10.05
N PRO A 211 9.70 5.77 -9.17
CA PRO A 211 9.47 5.78 -7.73
C PRO A 211 8.56 6.96 -7.36
N CYS A 212 7.61 6.72 -6.47
CA CYS A 212 6.62 7.68 -6.00
C CYS A 212 6.44 7.55 -4.47
N GLY A 213 7.40 8.04 -3.70
CA GLY A 213 7.47 7.79 -2.26
C GLY A 213 7.75 6.31 -1.98
N ASP A 214 6.92 5.68 -1.15
CA ASP A 214 7.01 4.24 -0.85
C ASP A 214 6.42 3.37 -1.98
N LEU A 215 5.72 3.96 -2.94
CA LEU A 215 5.12 3.26 -4.07
C LEU A 215 5.96 3.42 -5.33
N HIS A 216 5.73 2.55 -6.29
CA HIS A 216 6.23 2.70 -7.64
C HIS A 216 5.04 2.82 -8.61
N LEU A 217 5.18 3.68 -9.60
CA LEU A 217 4.20 3.88 -10.66
C LEU A 217 4.70 3.26 -11.95
N CYS A 218 3.89 2.39 -12.54
CA CYS A 218 4.13 1.77 -13.83
C CYS A 218 3.21 2.32 -14.90
N VAL A 219 3.77 2.62 -16.07
CA VAL A 219 3.01 3.01 -17.26
C VAL A 219 3.43 2.11 -18.42
N PHE A 220 2.48 1.38 -18.97
CA PHE A 220 2.66 0.53 -20.15
C PHE A 220 2.01 1.20 -21.36
N THR A 221 2.75 1.32 -22.46
CA THR A 221 2.32 2.10 -23.62
C THR A 221 2.64 1.40 -24.93
N THR A 222 2.00 1.83 -26.00
CA THR A 222 2.42 1.53 -27.38
C THR A 222 3.74 2.23 -27.74
N ALA A 223 4.41 1.79 -28.78
CA ALA A 223 5.70 2.34 -29.22
C ALA A 223 5.62 3.81 -29.66
N ASP A 224 4.49 4.24 -30.21
CA ASP A 224 4.24 5.59 -30.70
C ASP A 224 3.85 6.60 -29.61
N ALA A 225 3.65 6.15 -28.36
CA ALA A 225 3.32 7.03 -27.26
C ALA A 225 4.36 8.12 -27.00
N HIS A 226 3.89 9.33 -26.73
CA HIS A 226 4.75 10.50 -26.47
C HIS A 226 5.40 10.43 -25.10
N LEU A 227 6.57 9.80 -25.01
CA LEU A 227 7.34 9.61 -23.77
C LEU A 227 7.59 10.92 -23.02
N GLY A 228 7.86 12.03 -23.73
CA GLY A 228 8.09 13.33 -23.13
C GLY A 228 6.90 13.84 -22.31
N LEU A 229 5.69 13.67 -22.81
CA LEU A 229 4.46 14.04 -22.09
C LEU A 229 4.24 13.17 -20.85
N ILE A 230 4.44 11.87 -20.99
CA ILE A 230 4.34 10.92 -19.86
C ILE A 230 5.33 11.30 -18.76
N ARG A 231 6.59 11.58 -19.11
CA ARG A 231 7.63 11.99 -18.16
C ARG A 231 7.29 13.29 -17.42
N VAL A 232 6.70 14.27 -18.10
CA VAL A 232 6.27 15.52 -17.45
C VAL A 232 5.20 15.25 -16.40
N VAL A 233 4.20 14.41 -16.73
CA VAL A 233 3.15 14.03 -15.78
C VAL A 233 3.73 13.26 -14.59
N LEU A 234 4.61 12.29 -14.84
CA LEU A 234 5.26 11.53 -13.78
C LEU A 234 6.08 12.41 -12.84
N LYS A 235 6.84 13.37 -13.40
CA LYS A 235 7.63 14.33 -12.59
C LYS A 235 6.76 15.27 -11.77
N SER A 236 5.61 15.69 -12.28
CA SER A 236 4.65 16.47 -11.49
C SER A 236 4.18 15.69 -10.26
N ILE A 237 3.80 14.42 -10.44
CA ILE A 237 3.38 13.55 -9.35
C ILE A 237 4.52 13.34 -8.33
N GLN A 238 5.75 13.05 -8.80
CA GLN A 238 6.91 12.88 -7.91
C GLN A 238 7.22 14.14 -7.12
N SER A 239 7.09 15.33 -7.73
CA SER A 239 7.33 16.61 -7.06
C SER A 239 6.29 16.87 -5.97
N GLU A 240 5.01 16.60 -6.22
CA GLU A 240 3.95 16.77 -5.23
C GLU A 240 4.19 15.89 -3.99
N ILE A 241 4.63 14.65 -4.18
CA ILE A 241 4.98 13.72 -3.10
C ILE A 241 6.19 14.21 -2.28
N SER A 242 7.18 14.81 -2.95
CA SER A 242 8.38 15.30 -2.28
C SER A 242 8.11 16.49 -1.36
N PHE A 243 7.15 17.34 -1.71
CA PHE A 243 6.73 18.48 -0.88
C PHE A 243 6.01 18.05 0.40
N GLU A 244 5.15 17.02 0.35
CA GLU A 244 4.46 16.53 1.55
C GLU A 244 5.38 15.85 2.58
N ASN A 245 6.49 15.27 2.14
CA ASN A 245 7.46 14.63 3.04
C ASN A 245 8.42 15.64 3.70
N SER A 246 8.29 16.93 3.40
CA SER A 246 9.18 17.99 3.89
C SER A 246 8.54 18.86 4.99
N GLU A 247 7.27 18.61 5.34
CA GLU A 247 6.56 19.22 6.47
C GLU A 247 6.42 18.21 7.63
#